data_6e54cb3051c4ffb3a00995216d924d07
#
_entry.id   6e54cb3051c4ffb3a00995216d924d07
#
_cell.length_a   1.000
_cell.length_b   1.000
_cell.length_c   1.000
_cell.angle_alpha   90.00
_cell.angle_beta   90.00
_cell.angle_gamma   90.00
#
_symmetry.space_group_name_H-M   'P 1'
#
loop_
_entity.id
_entity.type
_entity.pdbx_description
1 polymer ?
#
loop_
_entity_poly.entity_id
_entity_poly.type
_entity_poly.pdbx_seq_one_letter_code
_entity_poly.pdbx_strand_id
1 'polypeptide(L)'
;GIPHAGNFSSTEAILVTGAVDAMAVDIQCIKQGLAAVAQCYDTPLITTNTRAMIEGAVHVEFHEHDPMACTDEIVIKAISRFKSRKQPIEIPKDVNTGIQGFSHEYISYMLGGTFRGSYAPLNENIINGRIRGVAGVVGCTNPRTRQDESHIKLVKELIKNDVLVLLTGCSQIAMAKAGLSSPEAAHFAGPGLQEVCETVGMPPVLGLGSCVDNSRILIAASAMVAQGGLGESLADLPVAGAAPEYMSEKAIAIGQYFVASGVYTMFGVTFPIVENT
;
A
#
# COMPACT_ATOMS: atom_id res chain seq x y z
N GLY A 1 6.04 -6.09 -13.57
CA GLY A 1 5.36 -5.94 -12.31
C GLY A 1 4.22 -6.93 -12.14
N ILE A 2 3.74 -7.05 -10.93
CA ILE A 2 2.56 -7.87 -10.60
C ILE A 2 1.36 -6.94 -10.60
N PRO A 3 0.29 -7.23 -11.37
CA PRO A 3 -0.90 -6.38 -11.38
C PRO A 3 -1.62 -6.44 -10.04
N HIS A 4 -2.16 -5.28 -9.62
CA HIS A 4 -3.02 -5.19 -8.44
C HIS A 4 -4.47 -5.40 -8.85
N ALA A 5 -5.11 -6.42 -8.29
CA ALA A 5 -6.52 -6.74 -8.61
C ALA A 5 -7.50 -6.04 -7.67
N GLY A 6 -7.10 -5.67 -6.47
CA GLY A 6 -7.98 -5.03 -5.49
C GLY A 6 -7.39 -4.95 -4.09
N ASN A 7 -8.26 -4.70 -3.12
CA ASN A 7 -7.94 -4.61 -1.71
C ASN A 7 -8.73 -5.62 -0.87
N PHE A 8 -8.62 -5.56 0.45
CA PHE A 8 -9.34 -6.44 1.37
C PHE A 8 -10.85 -6.48 1.12
N SER A 9 -11.50 -5.35 0.84
CA SER A 9 -12.95 -5.29 0.63
C SER A 9 -13.42 -5.88 -0.70
N SER A 10 -12.51 -6.04 -1.67
CA SER A 10 -12.82 -6.57 -3.01
C SER A 10 -12.36 -8.01 -3.23
N THR A 11 -11.84 -8.69 -2.21
CA THR A 11 -11.23 -10.02 -2.36
C THR A 11 -12.22 -11.06 -2.90
N GLU A 12 -13.45 -11.07 -2.39
CA GLU A 12 -14.50 -11.98 -2.87
C GLU A 12 -14.89 -11.67 -4.32
N ALA A 13 -15.01 -10.39 -4.66
CA ALA A 13 -15.35 -9.98 -6.03
C ALA A 13 -14.30 -10.46 -7.05
N ILE A 14 -13.01 -10.49 -6.65
CA ILE A 14 -11.93 -11.00 -7.49
C ILE A 14 -12.11 -12.49 -7.76
N LEU A 15 -12.45 -13.29 -6.75
CA LEU A 15 -12.74 -14.72 -6.91
C LEU A 15 -13.96 -14.97 -7.83
N VAL A 16 -15.00 -14.15 -7.67
CA VAL A 16 -16.24 -14.24 -8.46
C VAL A 16 -16.01 -14.01 -9.96
N THR A 17 -14.92 -13.34 -10.34
CA THR A 17 -14.59 -13.20 -11.78
C THR A 17 -14.32 -14.54 -12.48
N GLY A 18 -14.09 -15.62 -11.75
CA GLY A 18 -13.69 -16.91 -12.30
C GLY A 18 -12.28 -16.95 -12.89
N ALA A 19 -11.54 -15.85 -12.82
CA ALA A 19 -10.21 -15.72 -13.41
C ALA A 19 -9.08 -16.23 -12.51
N VAL A 20 -9.37 -16.48 -11.23
CA VAL A 20 -8.34 -16.86 -10.23
C VAL A 20 -8.15 -18.38 -10.22
N ASP A 21 -6.96 -18.83 -10.54
CA ASP A 21 -6.62 -20.27 -10.58
C ASP A 21 -6.05 -20.80 -9.28
N ALA A 22 -5.52 -19.95 -8.42
CA ALA A 22 -5.17 -20.22 -7.03
C ALA A 22 -5.11 -18.92 -6.26
N MET A 23 -5.44 -18.96 -4.98
CA MET A 23 -5.34 -17.82 -4.08
C MET A 23 -4.50 -18.23 -2.87
N ALA A 24 -3.28 -17.70 -2.79
CA ALA A 24 -2.42 -17.89 -1.64
C ALA A 24 -2.66 -16.77 -0.62
N VAL A 25 -2.82 -17.13 0.64
CA VAL A 25 -3.00 -16.24 1.77
C VAL A 25 -2.03 -16.61 2.90
N ASP A 26 -1.52 -15.59 3.57
CA ASP A 26 -0.65 -15.77 4.73
C ASP A 26 -1.39 -15.37 6.00
N ILE A 27 -0.93 -14.36 6.75
CA ILE A 27 -1.54 -13.93 8.02
C ILE A 27 -2.28 -12.60 7.91
N GLN A 28 -2.06 -11.84 6.85
CA GLN A 28 -2.59 -10.48 6.72
C GLN A 28 -3.82 -10.43 5.83
N CYS A 29 -4.89 -9.76 6.31
CA CYS A 29 -6.10 -9.45 5.53
C CYS A 29 -6.80 -10.67 4.94
N ILE A 30 -6.82 -11.77 5.66
CA ILE A 30 -7.53 -12.99 5.28
C ILE A 30 -8.91 -13.04 5.94
N LYS A 31 -9.84 -13.66 5.24
CA LYS A 31 -11.22 -13.89 5.72
C LYS A 31 -11.53 -15.37 5.63
N GLN A 32 -12.09 -15.94 6.69
CA GLN A 32 -12.51 -17.35 6.68
C GLN A 32 -13.56 -17.64 5.59
N GLY A 33 -14.47 -16.71 5.34
CA GLY A 33 -15.50 -16.84 4.32
C GLY A 33 -14.96 -17.00 2.88
N LEU A 34 -13.68 -16.67 2.62
CA LEU A 34 -13.05 -16.87 1.31
C LEU A 34 -13.04 -18.35 0.87
N ALA A 35 -12.94 -19.28 1.82
CA ALA A 35 -12.94 -20.71 1.50
C ALA A 35 -14.26 -21.14 0.83
N ALA A 36 -15.38 -20.67 1.34
CA ALA A 36 -16.70 -21.00 0.74
C ALA A 36 -16.85 -20.38 -0.65
N VAL A 37 -16.42 -19.13 -0.83
CA VAL A 37 -16.48 -18.47 -2.15
C VAL A 37 -15.53 -19.16 -3.13
N ALA A 38 -14.29 -19.45 -2.73
CA ALA A 38 -13.31 -20.13 -3.56
C ALA A 38 -13.79 -21.51 -4.02
N GLN A 39 -14.47 -22.27 -3.15
CA GLN A 39 -15.07 -23.55 -3.50
C GLN A 39 -16.17 -23.44 -4.57
N CYS A 40 -16.99 -22.39 -4.53
CA CYS A 40 -18.01 -22.15 -5.55
C CYS A 40 -17.41 -21.94 -6.95
N TYR A 41 -16.20 -21.44 -7.02
CA TYR A 41 -15.45 -21.17 -8.27
C TYR A 41 -14.37 -22.21 -8.55
N ASP A 42 -14.31 -23.27 -7.74
CA ASP A 42 -13.34 -24.35 -7.88
C ASP A 42 -11.88 -23.83 -7.80
N THR A 43 -11.67 -22.73 -7.10
CA THR A 43 -10.37 -22.07 -6.90
C THR A 43 -9.72 -22.59 -5.62
N PRO A 44 -8.55 -23.22 -5.67
CA PRO A 44 -7.84 -23.60 -4.45
C PRO A 44 -7.43 -22.38 -3.63
N LEU A 45 -7.97 -22.28 -2.41
CA LEU A 45 -7.49 -21.35 -1.40
C LEU A 45 -6.33 -22.03 -0.65
N ILE A 46 -5.18 -21.39 -0.61
CA ILE A 46 -3.95 -21.96 -0.05
C ILE A 46 -3.48 -21.08 1.10
N THR A 47 -3.39 -21.66 2.30
CA THR A 47 -2.79 -21.00 3.46
C THR A 47 -1.32 -21.39 3.59
N THR A 48 -0.47 -20.42 3.93
CA THR A 48 0.99 -20.62 4.00
C THR A 48 1.54 -20.52 5.43
N ASN A 49 0.73 -20.09 6.39
CA ASN A 49 1.13 -19.91 7.77
C ASN A 49 0.26 -20.74 8.72
N THR A 50 0.86 -21.54 9.56
CA THR A 50 0.17 -22.42 10.54
C THR A 50 -0.70 -21.66 11.55
N ARG A 51 -0.40 -20.38 11.82
CA ARG A 51 -1.19 -19.53 12.72
C ARG A 51 -2.47 -18.97 12.08
N ALA A 52 -2.62 -19.11 10.76
CA ALA A 52 -3.71 -18.54 9.99
C ALA A 52 -4.36 -19.54 9.04
N MET A 53 -4.45 -20.79 9.46
CA MET A 53 -5.11 -21.85 8.70
C MET A 53 -6.62 -21.58 8.62
N ILE A 54 -7.20 -21.86 7.46
CA ILE A 54 -8.65 -21.70 7.19
C ILE A 54 -9.23 -23.09 6.90
N GLU A 55 -10.34 -23.41 7.55
CA GLU A 55 -11.06 -24.64 7.28
C GLU A 55 -11.54 -24.69 5.81
N GLY A 56 -11.29 -25.82 5.14
CA GLY A 56 -11.60 -25.99 3.72
C GLY A 56 -10.54 -25.45 2.75
N ALA A 57 -9.47 -24.82 3.26
CA ALA A 57 -8.31 -24.45 2.45
C ALA A 57 -7.24 -25.55 2.43
N VAL A 58 -6.42 -25.53 1.40
CA VAL A 58 -5.20 -26.36 1.32
C VAL A 58 -4.10 -25.66 2.10
N HIS A 59 -3.35 -26.37 2.92
CA HIS A 59 -2.19 -25.80 3.61
C HIS A 59 -0.90 -26.22 2.92
N VAL A 60 -0.06 -25.21 2.57
CA VAL A 60 1.29 -25.38 2.03
C VAL A 60 2.19 -24.50 2.88
N GLU A 61 2.89 -25.10 3.85
CA GLU A 61 3.67 -24.35 4.82
C GLU A 61 4.86 -23.63 4.15
N PHE A 62 5.01 -22.35 4.46
CA PHE A 62 6.14 -21.56 3.99
C PHE A 62 7.32 -21.69 4.94
N HIS A 63 8.47 -22.05 4.40
CA HIS A 63 9.73 -22.13 5.13
C HIS A 63 10.74 -21.12 4.59
N GLU A 64 11.25 -20.25 5.45
CA GLU A 64 12.19 -19.18 5.05
C GLU A 64 13.51 -19.72 4.47
N HIS A 65 13.93 -20.92 4.88
CA HIS A 65 15.15 -21.57 4.38
C HIS A 65 14.95 -22.32 3.05
N ASP A 66 13.70 -22.59 2.66
CA ASP A 66 13.36 -23.19 1.37
C ASP A 66 12.06 -22.59 0.80
N PRO A 67 12.08 -21.31 0.40
CA PRO A 67 10.90 -20.62 -0.11
C PRO A 67 10.44 -21.17 -1.47
N MET A 68 11.34 -21.80 -2.23
CA MET A 68 11.03 -22.30 -3.57
C MET A 68 10.10 -23.50 -3.52
N ALA A 69 10.27 -24.42 -2.58
CA ALA A 69 9.40 -25.59 -2.45
C ALA A 69 7.93 -25.20 -2.29
N CYS A 70 7.63 -24.24 -1.40
CA CYS A 70 6.29 -23.71 -1.23
C CYS A 70 5.77 -23.01 -2.49
N THR A 71 6.61 -22.19 -3.11
CA THR A 71 6.25 -21.45 -4.32
C THR A 71 5.93 -22.38 -5.48
N ASP A 72 6.75 -23.40 -5.72
CA ASP A 72 6.56 -24.37 -6.78
C ASP A 72 5.26 -25.16 -6.59
N GLU A 73 4.95 -25.58 -5.37
CA GLU A 73 3.67 -26.26 -5.09
C GLU A 73 2.46 -25.39 -5.38
N ILE A 74 2.48 -24.11 -4.98
CA ILE A 74 1.41 -23.15 -5.26
C ILE A 74 1.23 -22.96 -6.77
N VAL A 75 2.34 -22.75 -7.49
CA VAL A 75 2.31 -22.55 -8.95
C VAL A 75 1.80 -23.79 -9.68
N ILE A 76 2.23 -24.99 -9.27
CA ILE A 76 1.75 -26.26 -9.85
C ILE A 76 0.24 -26.41 -9.64
N LYS A 77 -0.30 -26.07 -8.46
CA LYS A 77 -1.74 -26.10 -8.19
C LYS A 77 -2.49 -25.11 -9.08
N ALA A 78 -1.96 -23.89 -9.25
CA ALA A 78 -2.55 -22.88 -10.13
C ALA A 78 -2.58 -23.36 -11.61
N ILE A 79 -1.48 -23.90 -12.12
CA ILE A 79 -1.38 -24.43 -13.49
C ILE A 79 -2.36 -25.59 -13.69
N SER A 80 -2.47 -26.48 -12.72
CA SER A 80 -3.38 -27.63 -12.79
C SER A 80 -4.83 -27.16 -12.86
N ARG A 81 -5.19 -26.14 -12.05
CA ARG A 81 -6.53 -25.54 -12.05
C ARG A 81 -6.82 -24.83 -13.37
N PHE A 82 -5.88 -24.04 -13.89
CA PHE A 82 -6.01 -23.38 -15.18
C PHE A 82 -6.38 -24.37 -16.30
N LYS A 83 -5.73 -25.52 -16.36
CA LYS A 83 -5.99 -26.56 -17.37
C LYS A 83 -7.36 -27.22 -17.22
N SER A 84 -7.91 -27.26 -16.02
CA SER A 84 -9.20 -27.89 -15.70
C SER A 84 -10.35 -26.90 -15.55
N ARG A 85 -10.10 -25.60 -15.77
CA ARG A 85 -11.09 -24.53 -15.61
C ARG A 85 -12.35 -24.79 -16.45
N LYS A 86 -13.50 -24.76 -15.79
CA LYS A 86 -14.82 -24.96 -16.42
C LYS A 86 -15.69 -23.71 -16.36
N GLN A 87 -15.39 -22.81 -15.43
CA GLN A 87 -16.17 -21.61 -15.21
C GLN A 87 -15.87 -20.55 -16.27
N PRO A 88 -16.87 -19.77 -16.71
CA PRO A 88 -16.63 -18.60 -17.55
C PRO A 88 -15.83 -17.56 -16.77
N ILE A 89 -15.06 -16.76 -17.50
CA ILE A 89 -14.31 -15.64 -16.95
C ILE A 89 -15.06 -14.36 -17.26
N GLU A 90 -15.40 -13.61 -16.21
CA GLU A 90 -16.07 -12.32 -16.31
C GLU A 90 -15.22 -11.25 -15.63
N ILE A 91 -14.29 -10.65 -16.39
CA ILE A 91 -13.43 -9.55 -15.92
C ILE A 91 -14.00 -8.22 -16.43
N PRO A 92 -14.18 -7.22 -15.57
CA PRO A 92 -14.51 -5.85 -16.01
C PRO A 92 -13.55 -5.35 -17.08
N LYS A 93 -14.04 -4.58 -18.04
CA LYS A 93 -13.23 -4.05 -19.14
C LYS A 93 -12.44 -2.81 -18.75
N ASP A 94 -12.77 -2.18 -17.62
CA ASP A 94 -12.10 -0.98 -17.14
C ASP A 94 -10.68 -1.30 -16.68
N VAL A 95 -9.70 -0.61 -17.24
CA VAL A 95 -8.28 -0.78 -16.92
C VAL A 95 -7.73 0.56 -16.44
N ASN A 96 -7.15 0.56 -15.25
CA ASN A 96 -6.39 1.68 -14.72
C ASN A 96 -4.90 1.34 -14.70
N THR A 97 -4.08 2.28 -15.14
CA THR A 97 -2.63 2.15 -15.10
C THR A 97 -2.06 3.02 -13.98
N GLY A 98 -1.11 2.47 -13.22
CA GLY A 98 -0.43 3.22 -12.15
C GLY A 98 0.97 2.68 -11.95
N ILE A 99 1.86 3.53 -11.46
CA ILE A 99 3.23 3.17 -11.10
C ILE A 99 3.27 2.97 -9.58
N GLN A 100 3.81 1.83 -9.16
CA GLN A 100 3.93 1.45 -7.76
C GLN A 100 5.24 0.70 -7.52
N GLY A 101 5.59 0.46 -6.25
CA GLY A 101 6.83 -0.22 -5.89
C GLY A 101 7.98 0.75 -5.61
N PHE A 102 7.66 1.93 -5.09
CA PHE A 102 8.66 2.92 -4.67
C PHE A 102 9.22 2.54 -3.30
N SER A 103 10.26 1.70 -3.25
CA SER A 103 10.97 1.43 -2.00
C SER A 103 11.74 2.69 -1.54
N HIS A 104 12.12 2.73 -0.26
CA HIS A 104 12.91 3.85 0.25
C HIS A 104 14.25 3.99 -0.48
N GLU A 105 14.86 2.87 -0.90
CA GLU A 105 16.06 2.87 -1.71
C GLU A 105 15.81 3.45 -3.11
N TYR A 106 14.68 3.07 -3.73
CA TYR A 106 14.32 3.58 -5.05
C TYR A 106 13.99 5.07 -5.03
N ILE A 107 13.33 5.56 -3.97
CA ILE A 107 13.10 7.00 -3.78
C ILE A 107 14.42 7.76 -3.71
N SER A 108 15.38 7.26 -2.93
CA SER A 108 16.73 7.84 -2.85
C SER A 108 17.43 7.86 -4.21
N TYR A 109 17.35 6.75 -4.95
CA TYR A 109 17.92 6.63 -6.29
C TYR A 109 17.24 7.58 -7.30
N MET A 110 15.94 7.61 -7.32
CA MET A 110 15.14 8.40 -8.27
C MET A 110 15.38 9.90 -8.08
N LEU A 111 15.43 10.37 -6.84
CA LEU A 111 15.66 11.78 -6.53
C LEU A 111 17.13 12.17 -6.64
N GLY A 112 18.05 11.29 -6.28
CA GLY A 112 19.49 11.57 -6.21
C GLY A 112 20.27 11.19 -7.48
N GLY A 113 19.71 10.36 -8.34
CA GLY A 113 20.35 9.81 -9.54
C GLY A 113 21.30 8.64 -9.27
N THR A 114 21.80 8.02 -10.35
CA THR A 114 22.57 6.77 -10.33
C THR A 114 23.86 6.83 -9.47
N PHE A 115 24.52 7.97 -9.50
CA PHE A 115 25.82 8.12 -8.83
C PHE A 115 25.77 8.83 -7.48
N ARG A 116 24.61 9.35 -7.10
CA ARG A 116 24.40 10.16 -5.91
C ARG A 116 23.07 9.86 -5.23
N GLY A 117 22.69 8.59 -5.18
CA GLY A 117 21.48 8.19 -4.46
C GLY A 117 21.49 8.79 -3.05
N SER A 118 20.60 9.76 -2.80
CA SER A 118 20.50 10.45 -1.52
C SER A 118 19.15 11.13 -1.37
N TYR A 119 18.81 11.50 -0.14
CA TYR A 119 17.62 12.29 0.15
C TYR A 119 17.86 13.82 0.04
N ALA A 120 19.08 14.26 -0.32
CA ALA A 120 19.39 15.68 -0.48
C ALA A 120 18.42 16.43 -1.38
N PRO A 121 18.06 15.92 -2.59
CA PRO A 121 17.12 16.64 -3.44
C PRO A 121 15.73 16.78 -2.81
N LEU A 122 15.25 15.79 -2.04
CA LEU A 122 13.99 15.92 -1.32
C LEU A 122 14.09 16.96 -0.22
N ASN A 123 15.13 16.90 0.62
CA ASN A 123 15.33 17.86 1.69
C ASN A 123 15.49 19.30 1.16
N GLU A 124 16.24 19.49 0.07
CA GLU A 124 16.42 20.79 -0.58
C GLU A 124 15.11 21.35 -1.13
N ASN A 125 14.27 20.51 -1.74
CA ASN A 125 12.95 20.94 -2.23
C ASN A 125 12.00 21.31 -1.08
N ILE A 126 12.16 20.69 0.09
CA ILE A 126 11.42 21.07 1.31
C ILE A 126 11.96 22.39 1.87
N ILE A 127 13.29 22.54 1.99
CA ILE A 127 13.93 23.77 2.48
C ILE A 127 13.58 24.97 1.60
N ASN A 128 13.56 24.77 0.29
CA ASN A 128 13.24 25.82 -0.68
C ASN A 128 11.73 26.08 -0.83
N GLY A 129 10.88 25.34 -0.12
CA GLY A 129 9.43 25.53 -0.09
C GLY A 129 8.67 25.03 -1.33
N ARG A 130 9.31 24.27 -2.25
CA ARG A 130 8.62 23.61 -3.35
C ARG A 130 7.76 22.44 -2.87
N ILE A 131 8.27 21.70 -1.88
CA ILE A 131 7.52 20.65 -1.19
C ILE A 131 7.33 21.11 0.26
N ARG A 132 6.10 21.14 0.74
CA ARG A 132 5.80 21.53 2.12
C ARG A 132 6.13 20.46 3.15
N GLY A 133 6.17 19.22 2.73
CA GLY A 133 6.47 18.08 3.58
C GLY A 133 6.06 16.76 2.94
N VAL A 134 6.12 15.69 3.73
CA VAL A 134 5.78 14.34 3.29
C VAL A 134 4.71 13.75 4.19
N ALA A 135 3.67 13.15 3.62
CA ALA A 135 2.62 12.47 4.37
C ALA A 135 2.58 10.97 4.03
N GLY A 136 2.63 10.12 5.05
CA GLY A 136 2.34 8.70 4.93
C GLY A 136 0.83 8.48 5.05
N VAL A 137 0.12 8.18 3.95
CA VAL A 137 -1.31 7.83 3.99
C VAL A 137 -1.44 6.33 3.85
N VAL A 138 -1.85 5.69 4.92
CA VAL A 138 -1.77 4.23 5.10
C VAL A 138 -3.10 3.65 5.58
N GLY A 139 -3.13 2.35 5.78
CA GLY A 139 -4.23 1.66 6.43
C GLY A 139 -5.21 0.98 5.48
N CYS A 140 -6.29 0.52 6.09
CA CYS A 140 -7.33 -0.28 5.46
C CYS A 140 -8.38 0.60 4.76
N THR A 141 -9.32 -0.04 4.08
CA THR A 141 -10.67 0.51 3.86
C THR A 141 -11.58 0.09 5.01
N ASN A 142 -12.65 0.83 5.26
CA ASN A 142 -13.61 0.54 6.31
C ASN A 142 -15.00 0.31 5.70
N PRO A 143 -15.66 -0.86 5.95
CA PRO A 143 -16.96 -1.16 5.38
C PRO A 143 -18.11 -0.29 5.94
N ARG A 144 -17.87 0.47 7.03
CA ARG A 144 -18.83 1.42 7.59
C ARG A 144 -18.76 2.81 6.96
N THR A 145 -17.76 3.06 6.12
CA THR A 145 -17.57 4.32 5.39
C THR A 145 -17.74 4.08 3.90
N ARG A 146 -17.95 5.14 3.14
CA ARG A 146 -17.89 5.04 1.69
C ARG A 146 -16.47 4.71 1.26
N GLN A 147 -16.31 3.56 0.60
CA GLN A 147 -15.01 2.99 0.26
C GLN A 147 -14.11 3.98 -0.47
N ASP A 148 -12.88 4.11 -0.01
CA ASP A 148 -11.79 4.92 -0.56
C ASP A 148 -12.02 6.43 -0.52
N GLU A 149 -13.21 6.92 -0.12
CA GLU A 149 -13.57 8.33 -0.23
C GLU A 149 -12.68 9.24 0.64
N SER A 150 -12.46 8.84 1.89
CA SER A 150 -11.63 9.61 2.81
C SER A 150 -10.16 9.58 2.40
N HIS A 151 -9.66 8.46 1.90
CA HIS A 151 -8.32 8.35 1.32
C HIS A 151 -8.14 9.31 0.15
N ILE A 152 -9.06 9.26 -0.82
CA ILE A 152 -8.97 10.08 -2.04
C ILE A 152 -9.08 11.57 -1.73
N LYS A 153 -10.02 11.96 -0.86
CA LYS A 153 -10.19 13.37 -0.46
C LYS A 153 -8.95 13.92 0.25
N LEU A 154 -8.44 13.16 1.23
CA LEU A 154 -7.25 13.59 1.96
C LEU A 154 -6.04 13.72 1.04
N VAL A 155 -5.78 12.71 0.21
CA VAL A 155 -4.61 12.71 -0.68
C VAL A 155 -4.70 13.84 -1.70
N LYS A 156 -5.87 14.09 -2.31
CA LYS A 156 -6.06 15.22 -3.23
C LYS A 156 -5.79 16.57 -2.57
N GLU A 157 -6.21 16.73 -1.33
CA GLU A 157 -5.95 17.98 -0.60
C GLU A 157 -4.49 18.12 -0.21
N LEU A 158 -3.80 17.02 0.17
CA LEU A 158 -2.37 17.02 0.47
C LEU A 158 -1.54 17.41 -0.75
N ILE A 159 -1.72 16.72 -1.89
CA ILE A 159 -0.93 17.00 -3.09
C ILE A 159 -1.19 18.40 -3.65
N LYS A 160 -2.43 18.88 -3.59
CA LYS A 160 -2.80 20.26 -3.97
C LYS A 160 -2.07 21.32 -3.13
N ASN A 161 -1.70 20.98 -1.91
CA ASN A 161 -0.94 21.84 -1.01
C ASN A 161 0.56 21.50 -0.99
N ASP A 162 1.11 20.98 -2.07
CA ASP A 162 2.53 20.66 -2.25
C ASP A 162 3.09 19.64 -1.23
N VAL A 163 2.27 18.72 -0.76
CA VAL A 163 2.70 17.63 0.12
C VAL A 163 2.90 16.35 -0.70
N LEU A 164 4.11 15.79 -0.69
CA LEU A 164 4.40 14.49 -1.30
C LEU A 164 3.76 13.38 -0.46
N VAL A 165 3.05 12.45 -1.11
CA VAL A 165 2.33 11.40 -0.38
C VAL A 165 2.97 10.03 -0.60
N LEU A 166 3.28 9.34 0.49
CA LEU A 166 3.73 7.96 0.52
C LEU A 166 2.56 7.06 0.91
N LEU A 167 2.36 5.96 0.19
CA LEU A 167 1.20 5.09 0.32
C LEU A 167 1.61 3.65 0.64
N THR A 168 0.82 2.98 1.47
CA THR A 168 0.91 1.53 1.67
C THR A 168 -0.48 0.90 1.79
N GLY A 169 -0.57 -0.40 1.51
CA GLY A 169 -1.80 -1.17 1.72
C GLY A 169 -2.98 -0.70 0.88
N CYS A 170 -4.17 -0.64 1.49
CA CYS A 170 -5.39 -0.31 0.77
C CYS A 170 -5.44 1.13 0.24
N SER A 171 -4.75 2.09 0.89
CA SER A 171 -4.67 3.46 0.39
C SER A 171 -3.99 3.54 -0.98
N GLN A 172 -2.96 2.71 -1.20
CA GLN A 172 -2.28 2.59 -2.48
C GLN A 172 -3.23 2.12 -3.60
N ILE A 173 -4.06 1.12 -3.30
CA ILE A 173 -5.07 0.63 -4.25
C ILE A 173 -6.12 1.70 -4.54
N ALA A 174 -6.56 2.44 -3.52
CA ALA A 174 -7.49 3.55 -3.69
C ALA A 174 -6.96 4.62 -4.65
N MET A 175 -5.67 4.98 -4.52
CA MET A 175 -5.04 5.96 -5.41
C MET A 175 -4.85 5.43 -6.84
N ALA A 176 -4.51 4.16 -7.00
CA ALA A 176 -4.43 3.53 -8.32
C ALA A 176 -5.79 3.56 -9.04
N LYS A 177 -6.87 3.20 -8.34
CA LYS A 177 -8.25 3.27 -8.86
C LYS A 177 -8.69 4.69 -9.20
N ALA A 178 -8.21 5.68 -8.45
CA ALA A 178 -8.51 7.10 -8.68
C ALA A 178 -7.63 7.74 -9.77
N GLY A 179 -6.71 7.00 -10.40
CA GLY A 179 -5.81 7.51 -11.42
C GLY A 179 -4.70 8.43 -10.89
N LEU A 180 -4.45 8.43 -9.56
CA LEU A 180 -3.47 9.31 -8.95
C LEU A 180 -2.05 8.71 -8.91
N SER A 181 -1.89 7.44 -9.26
CA SER A 181 -0.60 6.72 -9.24
C SER A 181 0.13 6.77 -10.59
N SER A 182 -0.16 7.75 -11.42
CA SER A 182 0.52 7.97 -12.69
C SER A 182 1.23 9.33 -12.72
N PRO A 183 2.30 9.52 -13.51
CA PRO A 183 2.98 10.81 -13.63
C PRO A 183 2.06 11.95 -14.07
N GLU A 184 1.06 11.64 -14.90
CA GLU A 184 0.07 12.61 -15.38
C GLU A 184 -0.75 13.21 -14.23
N ALA A 185 -0.85 12.51 -13.09
CA ALA A 185 -1.53 13.02 -11.91
C ALA A 185 -0.81 14.23 -11.26
N ALA A 186 0.41 14.56 -11.70
CA ALA A 186 1.13 15.75 -11.25
C ALA A 186 0.32 17.03 -11.45
N HIS A 187 -0.56 17.09 -12.47
CA HIS A 187 -1.42 18.27 -12.69
C HIS A 187 -2.47 18.54 -11.59
N PHE A 188 -2.72 17.54 -10.70
CA PHE A 188 -3.56 17.76 -9.51
C PHE A 188 -2.77 18.31 -8.31
N ALA A 189 -1.45 18.31 -8.39
CA ALA A 189 -0.58 18.82 -7.33
C ALA A 189 -0.53 20.34 -7.32
N GLY A 190 -0.07 20.91 -6.21
CA GLY A 190 0.30 22.31 -6.15
C GLY A 190 1.52 22.60 -7.03
N PRO A 191 1.81 23.87 -7.32
CA PRO A 191 2.82 24.24 -8.33
C PRO A 191 4.23 23.75 -7.99
N GLY A 192 4.60 23.70 -6.70
CA GLY A 192 5.93 23.25 -6.29
C GLY A 192 6.10 21.74 -6.43
N LEU A 193 5.14 20.96 -5.96
CA LEU A 193 5.18 19.50 -6.08
C LEU A 193 5.01 19.09 -7.56
N GLN A 194 4.19 19.79 -8.34
CA GLN A 194 4.03 19.54 -9.77
C GLN A 194 5.36 19.69 -10.50
N GLU A 195 6.09 20.80 -10.29
CA GLU A 195 7.41 21.04 -10.88
C GLU A 195 8.39 19.90 -10.60
N VAL A 196 8.42 19.42 -9.34
CA VAL A 196 9.29 18.30 -8.95
C VAL A 196 8.87 17.02 -9.64
N CYS A 197 7.57 16.69 -9.64
CA CYS A 197 7.05 15.48 -10.27
C CYS A 197 7.34 15.44 -11.78
N GLU A 198 7.12 16.53 -12.48
CA GLU A 198 7.39 16.64 -13.92
C GLU A 198 8.88 16.55 -14.24
N THR A 199 9.74 17.16 -13.42
CA THR A 199 11.19 17.11 -13.59
C THR A 199 11.75 15.70 -13.42
N VAL A 200 11.23 14.95 -12.45
CA VAL A 200 11.68 13.58 -12.14
C VAL A 200 10.95 12.53 -12.97
N GLY A 201 9.76 12.84 -13.47
CA GLY A 201 8.88 11.89 -14.17
C GLY A 201 8.17 10.94 -13.20
N MET A 202 7.79 11.42 -12.01
CA MET A 202 7.14 10.62 -10.97
C MET A 202 5.71 11.08 -10.69
N PRO A 203 4.84 10.20 -10.18
CA PRO A 203 3.53 10.64 -9.66
C PRO A 203 3.68 11.43 -8.35
N PRO A 204 2.68 12.26 -7.97
CA PRO A 204 2.67 12.98 -6.70
C PRO A 204 2.39 12.07 -5.49
N VAL A 205 2.05 10.81 -5.74
CA VAL A 205 1.81 9.78 -4.74
C VAL A 205 2.66 8.55 -5.04
N LEU A 206 3.40 8.07 -4.06
CA LEU A 206 4.35 6.97 -4.23
C LEU A 206 3.86 5.73 -3.45
N GLY A 207 3.49 4.68 -4.14
CA GLY A 207 3.08 3.42 -3.53
C GLY A 207 4.28 2.55 -3.13
N LEU A 208 4.51 2.37 -1.82
CA LEU A 208 5.65 1.64 -1.29
C LEU A 208 5.42 0.13 -1.17
N GLY A 209 4.17 -0.29 -1.11
CA GLY A 209 3.84 -1.70 -0.96
C GLY A 209 2.66 -1.99 -0.05
N SER A 210 2.69 -3.12 0.65
CA SER A 210 1.63 -3.54 1.57
C SER A 210 1.76 -2.87 2.95
N CYS A 211 0.85 -3.20 3.87
CA CYS A 211 0.92 -2.67 5.24
C CYS A 211 2.18 -3.11 6.00
N VAL A 212 2.84 -4.21 5.62
CA VAL A 212 4.12 -4.61 6.22
C VAL A 212 5.27 -3.70 5.80
N ASP A 213 5.11 -2.96 4.70
CA ASP A 213 6.09 -2.00 4.20
C ASP A 213 5.99 -0.61 4.85
N ASN A 214 5.13 -0.42 5.86
CA ASN A 214 5.06 0.84 6.61
C ASN A 214 6.39 1.24 7.26
N SER A 215 7.20 0.27 7.66
CA SER A 215 8.56 0.51 8.17
C SER A 215 9.44 1.28 7.16
N ARG A 216 9.22 1.08 5.86
CA ARG A 216 9.95 1.80 4.80
C ARG A 216 9.71 3.30 4.82
N ILE A 217 8.52 3.74 5.26
CA ILE A 217 8.20 5.16 5.43
C ILE A 217 9.10 5.77 6.52
N LEU A 218 9.24 5.09 7.66
CA LEU A 218 10.09 5.56 8.76
C LEU A 218 11.58 5.46 8.43
N ILE A 219 11.99 4.45 7.65
CA ILE A 219 13.36 4.35 7.15
C ILE A 219 13.67 5.54 6.22
N ALA A 220 12.75 5.89 5.32
CA ALA A 220 12.89 7.07 4.47
C ALA A 220 12.99 8.36 5.29
N ALA A 221 12.10 8.52 6.28
CA ALA A 221 12.14 9.68 7.19
C ALA A 221 13.46 9.74 7.99
N SER A 222 13.95 8.60 8.49
CA SER A 222 15.26 8.54 9.17
C SER A 222 16.41 8.90 8.23
N ALA A 223 16.33 8.51 6.97
CA ALA A 223 17.32 8.90 5.96
C ALA A 223 17.27 10.40 5.63
N MET A 224 16.08 11.04 5.69
CA MET A 224 15.94 12.49 5.58
C MET A 224 16.63 13.22 6.76
N VAL A 225 16.47 12.71 8.00
CA VAL A 225 17.21 13.23 9.17
C VAL A 225 18.72 13.08 8.98
N ALA A 226 19.17 11.88 8.61
CA ALA A 226 20.60 11.61 8.39
C ALA A 226 21.20 12.46 7.27
N GLN A 227 20.41 12.83 6.26
CA GLN A 227 20.82 13.74 5.19
C GLN A 227 21.05 15.16 5.72
N GLY A 228 20.32 15.57 6.75
CA GLY A 228 20.44 16.86 7.41
C GLY A 228 19.65 18.00 6.77
N GLY A 229 19.67 19.14 7.42
CA GLY A 229 19.05 20.40 6.97
C GLY A 229 17.59 20.60 7.38
N LEU A 230 16.91 19.56 7.90
CA LEU A 230 15.50 19.63 8.31
C LEU A 230 15.28 19.44 9.82
N GLY A 231 16.31 19.07 10.58
CA GLY A 231 16.24 18.82 12.02
C GLY A 231 17.14 17.68 12.45
N GLU A 232 17.10 17.34 13.74
CA GLU A 232 17.94 16.32 14.36
C GLU A 232 17.19 15.01 14.68
N SER A 233 15.85 15.05 14.60
CA SER A 233 14.98 13.93 14.91
C SER A 233 13.80 13.83 13.93
N LEU A 234 13.08 12.71 13.96
CA LEU A 234 11.86 12.53 13.16
C LEU A 234 10.76 13.55 13.53
N ALA A 235 10.75 14.01 14.80
CA ALA A 235 9.77 14.98 15.26
C ALA A 235 9.99 16.40 14.69
N ASP A 236 11.19 16.68 14.21
CA ASP A 236 11.53 17.98 13.61
C ASP A 236 11.18 18.03 12.13
N LEU A 237 11.00 16.88 11.49
CA LEU A 237 10.68 16.81 10.07
C LEU A 237 9.26 17.30 9.78
N PRO A 238 9.01 17.96 8.64
CA PRO A 238 7.66 18.25 8.16
C PRO A 238 6.99 16.97 7.60
N VAL A 239 6.77 16.01 8.47
CA VAL A 239 6.16 14.72 8.12
C VAL A 239 4.93 14.42 8.97
N ALA A 240 3.97 13.71 8.40
CA ALA A 240 2.77 13.26 9.09
C ALA A 240 2.36 11.87 8.62
N GLY A 241 1.67 11.12 9.50
CA GLY A 241 0.99 9.87 9.19
C GLY A 241 -0.52 10.03 9.22
N ALA A 242 -1.25 9.31 8.38
CA ALA A 242 -2.70 9.27 8.39
C ALA A 242 -3.24 7.88 8.04
N ALA A 243 -4.26 7.44 8.78
CA ALA A 243 -5.05 6.25 8.49
C ALA A 243 -6.53 6.62 8.39
N PRO A 244 -7.01 7.14 7.23
CA PRO A 244 -8.34 7.74 7.09
C PRO A 244 -9.50 6.76 7.25
N GLU A 245 -9.31 5.50 6.85
CA GLU A 245 -10.39 4.50 6.78
C GLU A 245 -10.01 3.17 7.43
N TYR A 246 -9.14 3.17 8.41
CA TYR A 246 -8.71 1.91 9.03
C TYR A 246 -9.87 1.11 9.65
N MET A 247 -9.73 -0.21 9.72
CA MET A 247 -10.72 -1.11 10.33
C MET A 247 -10.11 -2.21 11.20
N SER A 248 -8.79 -2.28 11.32
CA SER A 248 -8.13 -3.33 12.10
C SER A 248 -7.12 -2.78 13.09
N GLU A 249 -6.87 -3.55 14.13
CA GLU A 249 -5.90 -3.25 15.19
C GLU A 249 -4.48 -3.03 14.64
N LYS A 250 -4.18 -3.61 13.49
CA LYS A 250 -2.88 -3.38 12.81
C LYS A 250 -2.66 -1.92 12.46
N ALA A 251 -3.70 -1.22 11.99
CA ALA A 251 -3.57 0.21 11.68
C ALA A 251 -3.33 1.03 12.96
N ILE A 252 -3.95 0.63 14.07
CA ILE A 252 -3.74 1.26 15.39
C ILE A 252 -2.30 1.03 15.85
N ALA A 253 -1.81 -0.22 15.81
CA ALA A 253 -0.45 -0.56 16.22
C ALA A 253 0.60 0.18 15.37
N ILE A 254 0.39 0.26 14.05
CA ILE A 254 1.25 1.02 13.13
C ILE A 254 1.23 2.52 13.46
N GLY A 255 0.04 3.09 13.69
CA GLY A 255 -0.08 4.50 14.06
C GLY A 255 0.58 4.81 15.40
N GLN A 256 0.46 3.94 16.40
CA GLN A 256 1.18 4.06 17.66
C GLN A 256 2.71 3.98 17.47
N TYR A 257 3.17 3.12 16.59
CA TYR A 257 4.59 3.04 16.23
C TYR A 257 5.08 4.35 15.60
N PHE A 258 4.29 4.96 14.71
CA PHE A 258 4.62 6.27 14.14
C PHE A 258 4.67 7.37 15.21
N VAL A 259 3.67 7.42 16.11
CA VAL A 259 3.64 8.38 17.23
C VAL A 259 4.85 8.18 18.16
N ALA A 260 5.16 6.94 18.51
CA ALA A 260 6.32 6.62 19.36
C ALA A 260 7.64 7.00 18.68
N SER A 261 7.68 7.06 17.35
CA SER A 261 8.83 7.54 16.58
C SER A 261 8.89 9.07 16.43
N GLY A 262 7.93 9.80 16.99
CA GLY A 262 7.87 11.27 16.92
C GLY A 262 7.06 11.82 15.75
N VAL A 263 6.40 11.00 14.97
CA VAL A 263 5.62 11.43 13.80
C VAL A 263 4.16 11.74 14.19
N TYR A 264 3.70 12.95 13.87
CA TYR A 264 2.28 13.30 14.03
C TYR A 264 1.40 12.37 13.21
N THR A 265 0.38 11.76 13.85
CA THR A 265 -0.44 10.74 13.21
C THR A 265 -1.92 10.99 13.43
N MET A 266 -2.71 10.91 12.36
CA MET A 266 -4.16 11.07 12.36
C MET A 266 -4.88 9.76 12.05
N PHE A 267 -5.98 9.51 12.77
CA PHE A 267 -6.93 8.44 12.49
C PHE A 267 -8.25 9.04 12.03
N GLY A 268 -8.78 8.58 10.92
CA GLY A 268 -10.02 9.12 10.33
C GLY A 268 -11.31 8.51 10.89
N VAL A 269 -11.22 7.45 11.70
CA VAL A 269 -12.34 6.84 12.43
C VAL A 269 -12.01 6.83 13.92
N THR A 270 -13.04 6.70 14.77
CA THR A 270 -12.88 6.73 16.21
C THR A 270 -11.95 5.62 16.70
N PHE A 271 -11.03 5.99 17.57
CA PHE A 271 -10.11 5.06 18.19
C PHE A 271 -10.86 4.22 19.24
N PRO A 272 -10.85 2.86 19.19
CA PRO A 272 -11.70 2.02 20.03
C PRO A 272 -11.54 2.20 21.53
N ILE A 273 -10.37 2.67 21.98
CA ILE A 273 -10.06 2.90 23.40
C ILE A 273 -10.80 4.12 23.97
N VAL A 274 -11.26 5.03 23.13
CA VAL A 274 -11.92 6.28 23.54
C VAL A 274 -13.44 6.13 23.64
N GLU A 275 -14.01 5.12 23.01
CA GLU A 275 -15.46 4.88 23.03
C GLU A 275 -15.99 4.28 24.35
N ASN A 276 -15.10 3.88 25.23
CA ASN A 276 -15.45 3.26 26.54
C ASN A 276 -15.33 4.25 27.72
N THR A 277 -15.22 5.53 27.48
CA THR A 277 -15.31 6.60 28.47
C THR A 277 -16.58 7.41 28.27
#